data_7b90c4c1ef8d8c1041ee355bfe4d2925
#
_entry.id   7b90c4c1ef8d8c1041ee355bfe4d2925
#
_cell.length_a   1.000
_cell.length_b   1.000
_cell.length_c   1.000
_cell.angle_alpha   90.00
_cell.angle_beta   90.00
_cell.angle_gamma   90.00
#
_symmetry.space_group_name_H-M   'P 1'
#
loop_
_entity.id
_entity.type
_entity.pdbx_description
1 polymer ?
#
loop_
_entity_poly.entity_id
_entity_poly.type
_entity_poly.pdbx_seq_one_letter_code
_entity_poly.pdbx_strand_id
1 'polypeptide(L)'
;NGAGGRTREQICEVLGYDSAGLSEINSFSRKIMQGCGLVDNKVKVKIGNALVVNKRFILTGSFTDSLSTYYDALVESMDFEVPATLEYINAWSKEMSEGLIPEILEENEFEDKAALYAMNSIYFKGGWASEFKSENTAEEIFHSLEGDTKVQMMRRIGEYSYGYGDGFSTIRLPYGNGSYAMYIMLPDEVMSAKDM
;
A
#
# COMPACT_ATOMS: atom_id res chain seq x y z
N ASN A 1 -12.88 -5.69 12.74
CA ASN A 1 -13.76 -6.85 12.87
C ASN A 1 -13.25 -7.85 13.93
N GLY A 2 -11.94 -8.08 14.05
CA GLY A 2 -11.36 -9.04 15.00
C GLY A 2 -11.11 -8.50 16.42
N ALA A 3 -11.18 -7.19 16.63
CA ALA A 3 -10.95 -6.56 17.92
C ALA A 3 -12.26 -6.23 18.63
N GLY A 4 -12.27 -6.30 19.98
CA GLY A 4 -13.38 -5.90 20.83
C GLY A 4 -12.96 -4.89 21.91
N GLY A 5 -13.95 -4.31 22.60
CA GLY A 5 -13.75 -3.39 23.72
C GLY A 5 -12.79 -2.24 23.40
N ARG A 6 -11.93 -1.90 24.35
CA ARG A 6 -10.99 -0.77 24.26
C ARG A 6 -10.03 -0.86 23.06
N THR A 7 -9.57 -2.07 22.71
CA THR A 7 -8.69 -2.25 21.55
C THR A 7 -9.38 -1.81 20.24
N ARG A 8 -10.65 -2.15 20.09
CA ARG A 8 -11.45 -1.71 18.94
C ARG A 8 -11.62 -0.19 18.92
N GLU A 9 -11.91 0.43 20.06
CA GLU A 9 -12.04 1.88 20.21
C GLU A 9 -10.76 2.58 19.77
N GLN A 10 -9.61 2.14 20.25
CA GLN A 10 -8.31 2.71 19.88
C GLN A 10 -8.00 2.56 18.38
N ILE A 11 -8.35 1.43 17.76
CA ILE A 11 -8.19 1.24 16.32
C ILE A 11 -9.10 2.21 15.54
N CYS A 12 -10.35 2.37 15.97
CA CYS A 12 -11.28 3.30 15.33
C CYS A 12 -10.80 4.76 15.45
N GLU A 13 -10.30 5.15 16.61
CA GLU A 13 -9.72 6.48 16.84
C GLU A 13 -8.55 6.77 15.88
N VAL A 14 -7.57 5.85 15.79
CA VAL A 14 -6.43 5.99 14.88
C VAL A 14 -6.86 6.08 13.40
N LEU A 15 -7.92 5.35 13.03
CA LEU A 15 -8.45 5.36 11.67
C LEU A 15 -9.45 6.50 11.40
N GLY A 16 -9.73 7.37 12.38
CA GLY A 16 -10.68 8.47 12.25
C GLY A 16 -12.15 8.05 12.18
N TYR A 17 -12.48 6.90 12.77
CA TYR A 17 -13.85 6.34 12.78
C TYR A 17 -14.56 6.50 14.14
N ASP A 18 -14.36 7.59 14.83
CA ASP A 18 -14.81 7.78 16.23
C ASP A 18 -16.30 7.54 16.44
N SER A 19 -17.15 7.80 15.45
CA SER A 19 -18.59 7.66 15.52
C SER A 19 -19.20 6.66 14.53
N ALA A 20 -18.40 6.08 13.64
CA ALA A 20 -18.91 5.17 12.61
C ALA A 20 -19.16 3.76 13.16
N GLY A 21 -20.29 3.19 12.81
CA GLY A 21 -20.61 1.80 13.10
C GLY A 21 -19.74 0.84 12.27
N LEU A 22 -19.48 -0.36 12.79
CA LEU A 22 -18.71 -1.39 12.08
C LEU A 22 -19.26 -1.70 10.68
N SER A 23 -20.58 -1.67 10.51
CA SER A 23 -21.24 -1.89 9.23
C SER A 23 -20.90 -0.79 8.21
N GLU A 24 -20.80 0.47 8.67
CA GLU A 24 -20.42 1.60 7.81
C GLU A 24 -18.97 1.51 7.38
N ILE A 25 -18.07 1.18 8.31
CA ILE A 25 -16.64 0.95 8.04
C ILE A 25 -16.47 -0.17 7.01
N ASN A 26 -17.12 -1.30 7.22
CA ASN A 26 -17.06 -2.44 6.32
C ASN A 26 -17.61 -2.10 4.92
N SER A 27 -18.73 -1.41 4.86
CA SER A 27 -19.35 -0.99 3.59
C SER A 27 -18.48 0.01 2.83
N PHE A 28 -17.83 0.94 3.53
CA PHE A 28 -16.89 1.88 2.96
C PHE A 28 -15.64 1.16 2.43
N SER A 29 -15.06 0.27 3.23
CA SER A 29 -13.88 -0.53 2.83
C SER A 29 -14.15 -1.33 1.56
N ARG A 30 -15.31 -1.99 1.49
CA ARG A 30 -15.72 -2.72 0.28
C ARG A 30 -15.82 -1.82 -0.95
N LYS A 31 -16.40 -0.63 -0.82
CA LYS A 31 -16.49 0.34 -1.93
C LYS A 31 -15.11 0.76 -2.43
N ILE A 32 -14.17 1.02 -1.51
CA ILE A 32 -12.79 1.36 -1.87
C ILE A 32 -12.14 0.18 -2.60
N MET A 33 -12.20 -1.02 -2.05
CA MET A 33 -11.62 -2.22 -2.65
C MET A 33 -12.13 -2.45 -4.08
N GLN A 34 -13.43 -2.32 -4.31
CA GLN A 34 -14.05 -2.52 -5.62
C GLN A 34 -13.85 -1.34 -6.57
N GLY A 35 -13.75 -0.12 -6.04
CA GLY A 35 -13.70 1.11 -6.84
C GLY A 35 -12.32 1.46 -7.37
N CYS A 36 -11.26 1.26 -6.58
CA CYS A 36 -9.92 1.74 -6.92
C CYS A 36 -9.40 1.23 -8.28
N GLY A 37 -9.69 0.00 -8.66
CA GLY A 37 -9.25 -0.56 -9.95
C GLY A 37 -10.04 -0.10 -11.17
N LEU A 38 -11.18 0.60 -10.98
CA LEU A 38 -12.15 0.88 -12.05
C LEU A 38 -12.17 2.34 -12.52
N VAL A 39 -11.53 3.26 -11.80
CA VAL A 39 -11.63 4.70 -12.07
C VAL A 39 -10.81 5.18 -13.28
N ASP A 40 -9.80 4.41 -13.67
CA ASP A 40 -8.94 4.75 -14.81
C ASP A 40 -8.39 3.48 -15.47
N ASN A 41 -8.65 3.32 -16.78
CA ASN A 41 -8.18 2.16 -17.54
C ASN A 41 -6.68 2.20 -17.89
N LYS A 42 -6.02 3.34 -17.70
CA LYS A 42 -4.56 3.51 -17.85
C LYS A 42 -3.79 3.32 -16.56
N VAL A 43 -4.51 3.07 -15.46
CA VAL A 43 -3.94 2.87 -14.13
C VAL A 43 -4.37 1.51 -13.62
N LYS A 44 -3.40 0.66 -13.28
CA LYS A 44 -3.62 -0.62 -12.63
C LYS A 44 -3.43 -0.45 -11.13
N VAL A 45 -4.49 -0.69 -10.37
CA VAL A 45 -4.45 -0.81 -8.91
C VAL A 45 -4.87 -2.22 -8.54
N LYS A 46 -4.05 -2.91 -7.76
CA LYS A 46 -4.36 -4.22 -7.21
C LYS A 46 -4.19 -4.15 -5.69
N ILE A 47 -5.24 -4.46 -4.97
CA ILE A 47 -5.21 -4.51 -3.51
C ILE A 47 -5.46 -5.96 -3.11
N GLY A 48 -4.55 -6.54 -2.36
CA GLY A 48 -4.67 -7.88 -1.83
C GLY A 48 -4.69 -7.86 -0.30
N ASN A 49 -5.56 -8.67 0.28
CA ASN A 49 -5.60 -8.92 1.71
C ASN A 49 -5.53 -10.42 1.95
N ALA A 50 -4.73 -10.85 2.91
CA ALA A 50 -4.68 -12.25 3.30
C ALA A 50 -4.48 -12.41 4.81
N LEU A 51 -5.04 -13.47 5.33
CA LEU A 51 -4.85 -13.92 6.69
C LEU A 51 -4.47 -15.40 6.66
N VAL A 52 -3.21 -15.69 6.95
CA VAL A 52 -2.72 -17.06 7.10
C VAL A 52 -2.71 -17.38 8.59
N VAL A 53 -3.51 -18.36 8.99
CA VAL A 53 -3.76 -18.71 10.39
C VAL A 53 -3.06 -20.02 10.70
N ASN A 54 -2.34 -20.08 11.81
CA ASN A 54 -1.77 -21.33 12.28
C ASN A 54 -2.90 -22.30 12.64
N LYS A 55 -2.88 -23.51 12.09
CA LYS A 55 -3.90 -24.56 12.28
C LYS A 55 -4.24 -24.89 13.75
N ARG A 56 -3.38 -24.46 14.69
CA ARG A 56 -3.60 -24.61 16.14
C ARG A 56 -4.67 -23.65 16.69
N PHE A 57 -5.02 -22.62 15.91
CA PHE A 57 -6.00 -21.60 16.29
C PHE A 57 -7.23 -21.65 15.41
N ILE A 58 -8.37 -21.38 16.00
CA ILE A 58 -9.66 -21.34 15.31
C ILE A 58 -10.18 -19.91 15.36
N LEU A 59 -10.43 -19.33 14.21
CA LEU A 59 -11.11 -18.03 14.09
C LEU A 59 -12.63 -18.20 14.19
N THR A 60 -13.30 -17.17 14.67
CA THR A 60 -14.76 -17.15 14.64
C THR A 60 -15.28 -16.96 13.21
N GLY A 61 -16.33 -17.70 12.82
CA GLY A 61 -16.91 -17.61 11.49
C GLY A 61 -17.34 -16.20 11.11
N SER A 62 -17.93 -15.43 12.05
CA SER A 62 -18.33 -14.05 11.79
C SER A 62 -17.16 -13.12 11.43
N PHE A 63 -15.97 -13.40 11.94
CA PHE A 63 -14.76 -12.65 11.58
C PHE A 63 -14.28 -13.01 10.18
N THR A 64 -14.16 -14.30 9.87
CA THR A 64 -13.73 -14.76 8.55
C THR A 64 -14.70 -14.35 7.44
N ASP A 65 -16.01 -14.43 7.72
CA ASP A 65 -17.06 -13.98 6.80
C ASP A 65 -16.94 -12.47 6.52
N SER A 66 -16.66 -11.67 7.55
CA SER A 66 -16.45 -10.23 7.39
C SER A 66 -15.22 -9.93 6.53
N LEU A 67 -14.11 -10.64 6.73
CA LEU A 67 -12.89 -10.48 5.95
C LEU A 67 -13.12 -10.79 4.46
N SER A 68 -13.75 -11.89 4.17
CA SER A 68 -14.05 -12.30 2.79
C SER A 68 -15.09 -11.36 2.13
N THR A 69 -16.14 -10.97 2.88
CA THR A 69 -17.25 -10.18 2.33
C THR A 69 -16.86 -8.73 2.03
N TYR A 70 -16.10 -8.09 2.93
CA TYR A 70 -15.88 -6.65 2.88
C TYR A 70 -14.46 -6.26 2.45
N TYR A 71 -13.51 -7.17 2.58
CA TYR A 71 -12.09 -6.90 2.32
C TYR A 71 -11.49 -7.78 1.23
N ASP A 72 -12.32 -8.66 0.63
CA ASP A 72 -11.89 -9.65 -0.37
C ASP A 72 -10.64 -10.41 0.07
N ALA A 73 -10.60 -10.71 1.38
CA ALA A 73 -9.42 -11.28 2.01
C ALA A 73 -9.40 -12.80 1.84
N LEU A 74 -8.25 -13.31 1.44
CA LEU A 74 -7.93 -14.72 1.48
C LEU A 74 -7.70 -15.13 2.94
N VAL A 75 -8.40 -16.16 3.42
CA VAL A 75 -8.24 -16.68 4.78
C VAL A 75 -7.90 -18.17 4.69
N GLU A 76 -6.66 -18.51 5.06
CA GLU A 76 -6.14 -19.87 4.98
C GLU A 76 -5.64 -20.37 6.34
N SER A 77 -5.95 -21.63 6.66
CA SER A 77 -5.42 -22.29 7.87
C SER A 77 -4.30 -23.24 7.47
N MET A 78 -3.11 -22.99 7.98
CA MET A 78 -1.90 -23.72 7.56
C MET A 78 -1.08 -24.22 8.74
N ASP A 79 -0.23 -25.19 8.47
CA ASP A 79 0.73 -25.73 9.43
C ASP A 79 2.01 -24.88 9.42
N PHE A 80 2.23 -24.11 10.50
CA PHE A 80 3.42 -23.28 10.59
C PHE A 80 4.72 -24.04 10.92
N GLU A 81 4.64 -25.34 11.17
CA GLU A 81 5.83 -26.18 11.37
C GLU A 81 6.44 -26.69 10.07
N VAL A 82 5.79 -26.44 8.92
CA VAL A 82 6.28 -26.90 7.62
C VAL A 82 6.74 -25.75 6.73
N PRO A 83 7.86 -25.89 5.99
CA PRO A 83 8.38 -24.83 5.12
C PRO A 83 7.39 -24.35 4.06
N ALA A 84 6.49 -25.21 3.60
CA ALA A 84 5.48 -24.88 2.60
C ALA A 84 4.58 -23.69 3.01
N THR A 85 4.43 -23.40 4.29
CA THR A 85 3.66 -22.24 4.76
C THR A 85 4.38 -20.92 4.45
N LEU A 86 5.69 -20.86 4.68
CA LEU A 86 6.50 -19.70 4.32
C LEU A 86 6.55 -19.50 2.81
N GLU A 87 6.71 -20.57 2.06
CA GLU A 87 6.67 -20.55 0.59
C GLU A 87 5.33 -19.99 0.08
N TYR A 88 4.21 -20.42 0.69
CA TYR A 88 2.87 -19.92 0.35
C TYR A 88 2.73 -18.42 0.60
N ILE A 89 3.18 -17.93 1.76
CA ILE A 89 3.16 -16.51 2.13
C ILE A 89 3.94 -15.69 1.10
N ASN A 90 5.15 -16.12 0.75
CA ASN A 90 6.00 -15.42 -0.21
C ASN A 90 5.46 -15.52 -1.65
N ALA A 91 4.87 -16.64 -2.04
CA ALA A 91 4.21 -16.78 -3.33
C ALA A 91 3.01 -15.83 -3.48
N TRP A 92 2.20 -15.68 -2.42
CA TRP A 92 1.11 -14.71 -2.39
C TRP A 92 1.62 -13.27 -2.54
N SER A 93 2.66 -12.90 -1.80
CA SER A 93 3.27 -11.56 -1.90
C SER A 93 3.78 -11.27 -3.31
N LYS A 94 4.49 -12.21 -3.91
CA LYS A 94 4.99 -12.13 -5.29
C LYS A 94 3.85 -11.93 -6.28
N GLU A 95 2.76 -12.69 -6.15
CA GLU A 95 1.59 -12.58 -7.04
C GLU A 95 0.90 -11.24 -6.88
N MET A 96 0.64 -10.79 -5.64
CA MET A 96 -0.07 -9.53 -5.37
C MET A 96 0.75 -8.30 -5.76
N SER A 97 2.06 -8.35 -5.65
CA SER A 97 2.99 -7.28 -6.05
C SER A 97 3.43 -7.34 -7.52
N GLU A 98 2.85 -8.23 -8.35
CA GLU A 98 3.27 -8.44 -9.75
C GLU A 98 4.78 -8.74 -9.88
N GLY A 99 5.31 -9.48 -8.91
CA GLY A 99 6.72 -9.89 -8.85
C GLY A 99 7.69 -8.88 -8.25
N LEU A 100 7.23 -7.70 -7.83
CA LEU A 100 8.11 -6.67 -7.25
C LEU A 100 8.59 -7.03 -5.84
N ILE A 101 7.80 -7.81 -5.09
CA ILE A 101 8.14 -8.29 -3.74
C ILE A 101 8.08 -9.81 -3.76
N PRO A 102 9.14 -10.48 -4.23
CA PRO A 102 9.16 -11.93 -4.35
C PRO A 102 9.20 -12.65 -3.00
N GLU A 103 9.69 -11.98 -1.97
CA GLU A 103 9.86 -12.48 -0.62
C GLU A 103 9.54 -11.37 0.37
N ILE A 104 8.46 -11.54 1.14
CA ILE A 104 8.00 -10.59 2.16
C ILE A 104 8.48 -11.00 3.56
N LEU A 105 8.85 -12.26 3.72
CA LEU A 105 9.26 -12.84 4.97
C LEU A 105 10.45 -13.78 4.74
N GLU A 106 11.56 -13.52 5.41
CA GLU A 106 12.73 -14.40 5.41
C GLU A 106 12.53 -15.59 6.36
N GLU A 107 13.28 -16.67 6.17
CA GLU A 107 13.18 -17.88 7.02
C GLU A 107 13.44 -17.60 8.50
N ASN A 108 14.39 -16.69 8.79
CA ASN A 108 14.75 -16.29 10.15
C ASN A 108 13.72 -15.36 10.81
N GLU A 109 12.79 -14.79 10.06
CA GLU A 109 11.70 -13.93 10.53
C GLU A 109 10.40 -14.72 10.71
N PHE A 110 10.31 -15.90 10.12
CA PHE A 110 9.12 -16.73 10.20
C PHE A 110 9.05 -17.44 11.56
N GLU A 111 7.98 -17.17 12.30
CA GLU A 111 7.73 -17.75 13.62
C GLU A 111 6.69 -18.88 13.57
N ASP A 112 7.10 -20.12 13.80
CA ASP A 112 6.23 -21.31 13.84
C ASP A 112 5.17 -21.26 14.96
N LYS A 113 5.41 -20.46 16.00
CA LYS A 113 4.50 -20.24 17.13
C LYS A 113 3.56 -19.06 16.97
N ALA A 114 3.73 -18.26 15.93
CA ALA A 114 2.80 -17.17 15.66
C ALA A 114 1.38 -17.71 15.50
N ALA A 115 0.40 -16.92 15.93
CA ALA A 115 -1.01 -17.30 15.80
C ALA A 115 -1.49 -17.12 14.35
N LEU A 116 -1.05 -16.06 13.70
CA LEU A 116 -1.41 -15.70 12.32
C LEU A 116 -0.43 -14.70 11.73
N TYR A 117 -0.42 -14.63 10.39
CA TYR A 117 0.17 -13.55 9.61
C TYR A 117 -0.96 -12.82 8.88
N ALA A 118 -1.08 -11.52 9.13
CA ALA A 118 -2.01 -10.63 8.44
C ALA A 118 -1.22 -9.86 7.38
N MET A 119 -1.59 -10.02 6.13
CA MET A 119 -0.87 -9.47 4.99
C MET A 119 -1.75 -8.53 4.18
N ASN A 120 -1.18 -7.41 3.75
CA ASN A 120 -1.79 -6.51 2.80
C ASN A 120 -0.77 -6.16 1.73
N SER A 121 -1.21 -6.09 0.49
CA SER A 121 -0.41 -5.65 -0.65
C SER A 121 -1.18 -4.62 -1.44
N ILE A 122 -0.53 -3.53 -1.79
CA ILE A 122 -1.06 -2.52 -2.71
C ILE A 122 -0.07 -2.38 -3.86
N TYR A 123 -0.50 -2.77 -5.05
CA TYR A 123 0.25 -2.57 -6.28
C TYR A 123 -0.38 -1.44 -7.07
N PHE A 124 0.43 -0.49 -7.50
CA PHE A 124 0.02 0.62 -8.35
C PHE A 124 0.95 0.73 -9.56
N LYS A 125 0.37 0.80 -10.75
CA LYS A 125 1.09 1.10 -11.98
C LYS A 125 0.25 2.00 -12.86
N GLY A 126 0.73 3.21 -13.14
CA GLY A 126 0.04 4.18 -13.98
C GLY A 126 0.97 4.87 -14.97
N GLY A 127 0.49 5.07 -16.18
CA GLY A 127 1.12 5.99 -17.14
C GLY A 127 0.80 7.43 -16.75
N TRP A 128 1.75 8.34 -16.89
CA TRP A 128 1.52 9.76 -16.67
C TRP A 128 0.43 10.31 -17.62
N ALA A 129 -0.42 11.20 -17.14
CA ALA A 129 -1.40 11.92 -18.00
C ALA A 129 -0.69 12.69 -19.12
N SER A 130 0.50 13.17 -18.82
CA SER A 130 1.42 13.76 -19.79
C SER A 130 2.79 13.14 -19.61
N GLU A 131 3.26 12.41 -20.60
CA GLU A 131 4.45 11.59 -20.54
C GLU A 131 5.75 12.40 -20.43
N PHE A 132 6.72 11.88 -19.69
CA PHE A 132 8.11 12.29 -19.77
C PHE A 132 8.73 11.56 -20.97
N LYS A 133 9.05 12.30 -22.03
CA LYS A 133 9.63 11.72 -23.23
C LYS A 133 11.06 11.25 -22.96
N SER A 134 11.38 10.06 -23.42
CA SER A 134 12.73 9.47 -23.24
C SER A 134 13.85 10.33 -23.82
N GLU A 135 13.56 11.05 -24.93
CA GLU A 135 14.48 12.00 -25.57
C GLU A 135 14.90 13.18 -24.67
N ASN A 136 14.09 13.49 -23.66
CA ASN A 136 14.34 14.53 -22.66
C ASN A 136 14.93 13.99 -21.35
N THR A 137 15.29 12.72 -21.32
CA THR A 137 15.93 12.08 -20.17
C THR A 137 17.44 12.07 -20.39
N ALA A 138 18.21 12.62 -19.46
CA ALA A 138 19.66 12.68 -19.52
C ALA A 138 20.29 12.24 -18.20
N GLU A 139 21.55 11.80 -18.29
CA GLU A 139 22.33 11.56 -17.07
C GLU A 139 22.67 12.92 -16.43
N GLU A 140 22.19 13.13 -15.20
CA GLU A 140 22.45 14.32 -14.39
C GLU A 140 22.83 13.94 -12.96
N ILE A 141 23.42 14.87 -12.22
CA ILE A 141 23.79 14.67 -10.82
C ILE A 141 22.57 14.91 -9.94
N PHE A 142 22.26 13.93 -9.09
CA PHE A 142 21.30 14.06 -8.00
C PHE A 142 22.06 14.26 -6.68
N HIS A 143 21.81 15.39 -6.03
CA HIS A 143 22.41 15.75 -4.75
C HIS A 143 21.58 15.14 -3.62
N SER A 144 22.10 14.13 -2.95
CA SER A 144 21.48 13.49 -1.79
C SER A 144 22.26 13.80 -0.50
N LEU A 145 21.66 13.47 0.65
CA LEU A 145 22.34 13.60 1.95
C LEU A 145 23.57 12.69 2.07
N GLU A 146 23.63 11.62 1.29
CA GLU A 146 24.75 10.66 1.28
C GLU A 146 25.82 11.02 0.23
N GLY A 147 25.59 12.09 -0.55
CA GLY A 147 26.47 12.55 -1.60
C GLY A 147 25.86 12.57 -2.99
N ASP A 148 26.66 12.98 -3.94
CA ASP A 148 26.27 13.14 -5.34
C ASP A 148 26.19 11.79 -6.04
N THR A 149 25.07 11.53 -6.73
CA THR A 149 24.84 10.30 -7.50
C THR A 149 24.37 10.65 -8.91
N LYS A 150 24.91 9.97 -9.92
CA LYS A 150 24.45 10.10 -11.30
C LYS A 150 23.16 9.30 -11.49
N VAL A 151 22.13 9.95 -12.03
CA VAL A 151 20.83 9.35 -12.30
C VAL A 151 20.33 9.71 -13.69
N GLN A 152 19.42 8.91 -14.24
CA GLN A 152 18.67 9.25 -15.44
C GLN A 152 17.56 10.24 -15.07
N MET A 153 17.83 11.53 -15.23
CA MET A 153 16.91 12.61 -14.87
C MET A 153 15.89 12.84 -15.95
N MET A 154 14.61 12.59 -15.64
CA MET A 154 13.50 12.88 -16.53
C MET A 154 13.18 14.37 -16.53
N ARG A 155 13.01 14.96 -17.70
CA ARG A 155 12.67 16.39 -17.83
C ARG A 155 11.41 16.58 -18.68
N ARG A 156 10.54 17.45 -18.19
CA ARG A 156 9.34 17.89 -18.90
C ARG A 156 9.01 19.33 -18.53
N ILE A 157 8.64 20.12 -19.54
CA ILE A 157 8.11 21.48 -19.36
C ILE A 157 6.61 21.45 -19.64
N GLY A 158 5.83 22.11 -18.79
CA GLY A 158 4.37 22.15 -18.90
C GLY A 158 3.73 22.95 -17.78
N GLU A 159 2.40 22.97 -17.76
CA GLU A 159 1.63 23.55 -16.69
C GLU A 159 1.41 22.49 -15.59
N TYR A 160 1.59 22.90 -14.34
CA TYR A 160 1.46 22.02 -13.18
C TYR A 160 0.64 22.69 -12.09
N SER A 161 -0.15 21.88 -11.38
CA SER A 161 -0.70 22.29 -10.10
C SER A 161 0.42 22.32 -9.08
N TYR A 162 0.72 23.48 -8.57
CA TYR A 162 1.79 23.75 -7.63
C TYR A 162 1.25 24.39 -6.36
N GLY A 163 1.78 24.05 -5.19
CA GLY A 163 1.36 24.58 -3.90
C GLY A 163 2.54 24.81 -2.98
N TYR A 164 2.32 25.66 -1.99
CA TYR A 164 3.26 25.92 -0.91
C TYR A 164 2.58 25.56 0.42
N GLY A 165 3.31 24.86 1.28
CA GLY A 165 2.96 24.63 2.68
C GLY A 165 3.88 25.42 3.60
N ASP A 166 3.77 25.17 4.91
CA ASP A 166 4.68 25.71 5.89
C ASP A 166 5.99 24.90 5.86
N GLY A 167 7.02 25.46 5.23
CA GLY A 167 8.35 24.88 5.10
C GLY A 167 8.52 23.86 3.95
N PHE A 168 7.58 23.77 3.01
CA PHE A 168 7.73 22.91 1.83
C PHE A 168 6.98 23.44 0.61
N SER A 169 7.39 22.99 -0.55
CA SER A 169 6.65 23.14 -1.81
C SER A 169 6.13 21.79 -2.30
N THR A 170 5.03 21.80 -3.04
CA THR A 170 4.44 20.58 -3.58
C THR A 170 4.04 20.72 -5.05
N ILE A 171 4.17 19.64 -5.81
CA ILE A 171 3.71 19.56 -7.19
C ILE A 171 2.82 18.33 -7.35
N ARG A 172 1.73 18.47 -8.11
CA ARG A 172 0.83 17.40 -8.46
C ARG A 172 1.11 16.90 -9.88
N LEU A 173 1.41 15.62 -10.03
CA LEU A 173 1.62 14.94 -11.31
C LEU A 173 0.48 13.93 -11.53
N PRO A 174 -0.49 14.21 -12.44
CA PRO A 174 -1.60 13.29 -12.67
C PRO A 174 -1.19 12.08 -13.51
N TYR A 175 -1.81 10.93 -13.19
CA TYR A 175 -1.77 9.73 -14.02
C TYR A 175 -3.01 9.64 -14.91
N GLY A 176 -2.90 8.98 -16.05
CA GLY A 176 -3.98 8.60 -16.95
C GLY A 176 -5.00 9.72 -17.22
N ASN A 177 -6.22 9.54 -16.72
CA ASN A 177 -7.31 10.51 -16.85
C ASN A 177 -7.33 11.57 -15.72
N GLY A 178 -6.38 11.54 -14.81
CA GLY A 178 -6.25 12.47 -13.68
C GLY A 178 -6.97 12.04 -12.39
N SER A 179 -7.63 10.88 -12.38
CA SER A 179 -8.28 10.34 -11.16
C SER A 179 -7.25 9.96 -10.09
N TYR A 180 -6.03 9.62 -10.51
CA TYR A 180 -4.88 9.40 -9.65
C TYR A 180 -3.81 10.45 -9.92
N ALA A 181 -3.06 10.79 -8.89
CA ALA A 181 -1.93 11.70 -9.02
C ALA A 181 -0.82 11.35 -8.03
N MET A 182 0.41 11.60 -8.42
CA MET A 182 1.55 11.67 -7.51
C MET A 182 1.67 13.09 -6.98
N TYR A 183 1.87 13.23 -5.69
CA TYR A 183 2.27 14.49 -5.05
C TYR A 183 3.72 14.34 -4.61
N ILE A 184 4.56 15.26 -5.07
CA ILE A 184 5.96 15.34 -4.66
C ILE A 184 6.06 16.57 -3.76
N MET A 185 6.52 16.36 -2.52
CA MET A 185 6.79 17.41 -1.56
C MET A 185 8.29 17.60 -1.46
N LEU A 186 8.73 18.84 -1.59
CA LEU A 186 10.12 19.25 -1.44
C LEU A 186 10.23 20.15 -0.22
N PRO A 187 10.94 19.71 0.84
CA PRO A 187 11.21 20.57 2.00
C PRO A 187 12.02 21.79 1.60
N ASP A 188 11.79 22.92 2.29
CA ASP A 188 12.69 24.06 2.21
C ASP A 188 14.05 23.70 2.82
N GLU A 189 15.10 24.46 2.50
CA GLU A 189 16.51 24.17 2.93
C GLU A 189 16.67 24.00 4.45
N VAL A 190 15.72 24.51 5.25
CA VAL A 190 15.76 24.50 6.73
C VAL A 190 14.99 23.31 7.33
N MET A 191 14.16 22.62 6.54
CA MET A 191 13.35 21.48 7.01
C MET A 191 13.84 20.15 6.42
N SER A 192 13.86 19.13 7.25
CA SER A 192 14.09 17.77 6.77
C SER A 192 12.75 17.06 6.47
N ALA A 193 12.80 15.98 5.68
CA ALA A 193 11.63 15.15 5.44
C ALA A 193 11.04 14.51 6.72
N LYS A 194 11.75 14.59 7.86
CA LYS A 194 11.26 14.12 9.17
C LYS A 194 10.43 15.17 9.90
N ASP A 195 10.49 16.41 9.46
CA ASP A 195 9.84 17.57 10.10
C ASP A 195 8.52 17.92 9.39
N MET A 196 8.21 17.24 8.27
CA MET A 196 6.94 17.30 7.53
C MET A 196 5.96 16.23 7.97
#